data_9ad912e15bdf3e84a9ae9beb2a4be81c
#
_entry.id   9ad912e15bdf3e84a9ae9beb2a4be81c
#
_cell.length_a   1.000
_cell.length_b   1.000
_cell.length_c   1.000
_cell.angle_alpha   90.00
_cell.angle_beta   90.00
_cell.angle_gamma   90.00
#
_symmetry.space_group_name_H-M   'P 1'
#
loop_
_entity.id
_entity.type
_entity.pdbx_description
1 polymer ?
#
loop_
_entity_poly.entity_id
_entity_poly.type
_entity_poly.pdbx_seq_one_letter_code
_entity_poly.pdbx_strand_id
1 'polypeptide(L)'
;MARIGVWTDEVLALPEVSGRHWVFHEKSQKNPDDNLVSRIERISPFHDGFGALAEALRGPTGQLLGEEAALFKEKINFKMPGGDGFKPHQDSQAGWDAYTDFFISALVSIDPATEENGCLKMVRGHHKKGMFRSWEPMTDADMADMDFQPVPTDPGDVVFFDSFAPHASEANLSAKIRRIYYATYNRASAGDFMDRYYADKHKNYPPDIDRDPAKQYVFRV
;
A
#
# COMPACT_ATOMS: atom_id res chain seq x y z
N MET A 1 20.00 -1.25 -0.73
CA MET A 1 18.93 -2.11 -1.29
C MET A 1 19.03 -3.56 -0.83
N ALA A 2 20.15 -4.27 -0.95
CA ALA A 2 20.27 -5.65 -0.44
C ALA A 2 19.73 -5.82 1.01
N ARG A 3 19.94 -4.83 1.87
CA ARG A 3 19.45 -4.86 3.26
C ARG A 3 17.91 -4.87 3.36
N ILE A 4 17.18 -4.06 2.56
CA ILE A 4 15.69 -4.04 2.59
C ILE A 4 15.11 -5.35 2.08
N GLY A 5 15.74 -5.99 1.10
CA GLY A 5 15.38 -7.33 0.64
C GLY A 5 15.47 -8.37 1.78
N VAL A 6 16.59 -8.36 2.52
CA VAL A 6 16.78 -9.24 3.70
C VAL A 6 15.71 -8.97 4.77
N TRP A 7 15.47 -7.72 5.12
CA TRP A 7 14.41 -7.36 6.09
C TRP A 7 13.02 -7.81 5.64
N THR A 8 12.76 -7.76 4.32
CA THR A 8 11.48 -8.23 3.77
C THR A 8 11.34 -9.75 3.91
N ASP A 9 12.42 -10.50 3.68
CA ASP A 9 12.45 -11.95 3.88
C ASP A 9 12.31 -12.30 5.38
N GLU A 10 12.94 -11.53 6.27
CA GLU A 10 12.79 -11.67 7.73
C GLU A 10 11.34 -11.46 8.16
N VAL A 11 10.68 -10.39 7.68
CA VAL A 11 9.27 -10.11 8.00
C VAL A 11 8.34 -11.18 7.45
N LEU A 12 8.60 -11.67 6.24
CA LEU A 12 7.81 -12.74 5.63
C LEU A 12 7.95 -14.07 6.39
N ALA A 13 9.08 -14.31 7.03
CA ALA A 13 9.35 -15.51 7.83
C ALA A 13 8.81 -15.43 9.27
N LEU A 14 8.33 -14.26 9.71
CA LEU A 14 7.76 -14.12 11.05
C LEU A 14 6.45 -14.93 11.15
N PRO A 15 6.20 -15.59 12.30
CA PRO A 15 4.93 -16.26 12.51
C PRO A 15 3.78 -15.25 12.52
N GLU A 16 2.68 -15.60 11.87
CA GLU A 16 1.43 -14.85 11.93
C GLU A 16 0.82 -14.98 13.31
N VAL A 17 0.82 -13.90 14.07
CA VAL A 17 0.32 -13.86 15.46
C VAL A 17 -0.57 -12.64 15.63
N SER A 18 -1.76 -12.86 16.18
CA SER A 18 -2.70 -11.78 16.53
C SER A 18 -2.02 -10.70 17.38
N GLY A 19 -2.35 -9.43 17.10
CA GLY A 19 -1.81 -8.27 17.82
C GLY A 19 -0.39 -7.83 17.38
N ARG A 20 0.21 -8.49 16.39
CA ARG A 20 1.50 -8.10 15.79
C ARG A 20 1.32 -7.46 14.42
N HIS A 21 2.30 -7.65 13.50
CA HIS A 21 2.17 -7.26 12.10
C HIS A 21 1.01 -8.01 11.43
N TRP A 22 0.39 -7.39 10.45
CA TRP A 22 -0.84 -7.87 9.83
C TRP A 22 -0.54 -8.53 8.50
N VAL A 23 -0.89 -9.81 8.36
CA VAL A 23 -0.70 -10.56 7.12
C VAL A 23 -2.04 -10.78 6.44
N PHE A 24 -2.05 -10.54 5.11
CA PHE A 24 -3.21 -10.74 4.25
C PHE A 24 -2.81 -11.65 3.09
N HIS A 25 -3.71 -12.56 2.76
CA HIS A 25 -3.54 -13.50 1.66
C HIS A 25 -4.54 -13.26 0.55
N GLU A 26 -4.21 -13.77 -0.63
CA GLU A 26 -5.08 -13.81 -1.80
C GLU A 26 -4.95 -15.13 -2.54
N LYS A 27 -5.93 -15.47 -3.35
CA LYS A 27 -5.87 -16.64 -4.23
C LYS A 27 -5.07 -16.33 -5.48
N SER A 28 -4.23 -17.27 -5.89
CA SER A 28 -3.45 -17.14 -7.11
C SER A 28 -4.36 -17.13 -8.35
N GLN A 29 -4.10 -16.18 -9.25
CA GLN A 29 -4.76 -16.13 -10.58
C GLN A 29 -4.31 -17.28 -11.50
N LYS A 30 -3.18 -17.92 -11.20
CA LYS A 30 -2.64 -19.06 -11.96
C LYS A 30 -3.15 -20.40 -11.46
N ASN A 31 -3.26 -20.57 -10.15
CA ASN A 31 -3.74 -21.76 -9.49
C ASN A 31 -4.60 -21.41 -8.27
N PRO A 32 -5.94 -21.48 -8.34
CA PRO A 32 -6.84 -21.08 -7.26
C PRO A 32 -6.66 -21.85 -5.93
N ASP A 33 -5.95 -22.98 -5.95
CA ASP A 33 -5.63 -23.73 -4.73
C ASP A 33 -4.48 -23.08 -3.94
N ASP A 34 -3.63 -22.28 -4.61
CA ASP A 34 -2.53 -21.59 -3.96
C ASP A 34 -3.02 -20.36 -3.21
N ASN A 35 -2.60 -20.25 -1.96
CA ASN A 35 -2.82 -19.10 -1.10
C ASN A 35 -1.52 -18.30 -0.99
N LEU A 36 -1.51 -17.06 -1.51
CA LEU A 36 -0.34 -16.24 -1.63
C LEU A 36 -0.38 -15.11 -0.59
N VAL A 37 0.73 -14.81 0.07
CA VAL A 37 0.84 -13.56 0.84
C VAL A 37 0.74 -12.41 -0.15
N SER A 38 -0.27 -11.56 0.02
CA SER A 38 -0.49 -10.38 -0.83
C SER A 38 0.02 -9.10 -0.19
N ARG A 39 -0.03 -9.02 1.14
CA ARG A 39 0.30 -7.81 1.86
C ARG A 39 0.66 -8.08 3.31
N ILE A 40 1.68 -7.36 3.83
CA ILE A 40 1.99 -7.29 5.26
C ILE A 40 1.95 -5.82 5.67
N GLU A 41 1.23 -5.50 6.75
CA GLU A 41 1.06 -4.14 7.28
C GLU A 41 1.51 -4.03 8.74
N ARG A 42 1.67 -2.80 9.25
CA ARG A 42 2.05 -2.50 10.64
C ARG A 42 3.36 -3.20 11.04
N ILE A 43 4.38 -3.02 10.23
CA ILE A 43 5.66 -3.72 10.34
C ILE A 43 6.63 -2.96 11.26
N SER A 44 6.66 -1.64 11.13
CA SER A 44 7.62 -0.76 11.81
C SER A 44 7.68 -0.92 13.34
N PRO A 45 6.58 -1.23 14.07
CA PRO A 45 6.65 -1.50 15.50
C PRO A 45 7.30 -2.84 15.87
N PHE A 46 7.50 -3.74 14.91
CA PHE A 46 7.95 -5.12 15.12
C PHE A 46 9.22 -5.48 14.38
N HIS A 47 9.78 -4.53 13.61
CA HIS A 47 11.01 -4.73 12.84
C HIS A 47 11.84 -3.44 12.77
N ASP A 48 12.98 -3.39 13.48
CA ASP A 48 13.81 -2.19 13.62
C ASP A 48 14.24 -1.58 12.28
N GLY A 49 14.56 -2.41 11.29
CA GLY A 49 14.97 -1.96 9.96
C GLY A 49 13.85 -1.19 9.24
N PHE A 50 12.62 -1.68 9.28
CA PHE A 50 11.47 -0.96 8.70
C PHE A 50 11.07 0.23 9.55
N GLY A 51 11.22 0.19 10.88
CA GLY A 51 11.07 1.36 11.74
C GLY A 51 12.04 2.47 11.35
N ALA A 52 13.32 2.15 11.16
CA ALA A 52 14.34 3.10 10.71
C ALA A 52 14.08 3.62 9.28
N LEU A 53 13.57 2.78 8.36
CA LEU A 53 13.21 3.18 7.01
C LEU A 53 12.03 4.16 7.03
N ALA A 54 10.97 3.86 7.79
CA ALA A 54 9.83 4.76 7.95
C ALA A 54 10.27 6.10 8.52
N GLU A 55 11.15 6.11 9.52
CA GLU A 55 11.69 7.35 10.08
C GLU A 55 12.53 8.13 9.05
N ALA A 56 13.38 7.47 8.27
CA ALA A 56 14.19 8.12 7.23
C ALA A 56 13.36 8.77 6.13
N LEU A 57 12.19 8.22 5.80
CA LEU A 57 11.27 8.76 4.80
C LEU A 57 10.49 9.99 5.29
N ARG A 58 10.42 10.25 6.59
CA ARG A 58 9.75 11.44 7.15
C ARG A 58 10.33 12.75 6.62
N GLY A 59 11.65 12.85 6.54
CA GLY A 59 12.33 14.06 6.08
C GLY A 59 11.89 14.50 4.67
N PRO A 60 12.12 13.66 3.62
CA PRO A 60 11.70 13.99 2.26
C PRO A 60 10.19 14.14 2.12
N THR A 61 9.38 13.34 2.84
CA THR A 61 7.93 13.48 2.81
C THR A 61 7.47 14.79 3.46
N GLY A 62 8.11 15.19 4.57
CA GLY A 62 7.83 16.46 5.22
C GLY A 62 8.11 17.67 4.33
N GLN A 63 9.17 17.63 3.51
CA GLN A 63 9.43 18.65 2.51
C GLN A 63 8.28 18.79 1.50
N LEU A 64 7.69 17.66 1.07
CA LEU A 64 6.55 17.65 0.16
C LEU A 64 5.25 18.09 0.84
N LEU A 65 5.07 17.78 2.12
CA LEU A 65 3.92 18.22 2.94
C LEU A 65 4.01 19.69 3.34
N GLY A 66 5.22 20.29 3.28
CA GLY A 66 5.50 21.65 3.73
C GLY A 66 5.67 21.80 5.24
N GLU A 67 5.72 20.69 5.99
CA GLU A 67 5.92 20.64 7.44
C GLU A 67 6.38 19.25 7.88
N GLU A 68 6.54 19.02 9.17
CA GLU A 68 6.89 17.70 9.72
C GLU A 68 5.82 16.65 9.36
N ALA A 69 6.28 15.45 8.99
CA ALA A 69 5.44 14.33 8.61
C ALA A 69 5.17 13.39 9.80
N ALA A 70 3.94 12.94 9.98
CA ALA A 70 3.56 11.86 10.89
C ALA A 70 3.24 10.59 10.07
N LEU A 71 3.78 9.44 10.48
CA LEU A 71 3.49 8.17 9.82
C LEU A 71 2.02 7.77 10.09
N PHE A 72 1.23 7.64 9.04
CA PHE A 72 -0.16 7.24 9.11
C PHE A 72 -0.33 5.72 9.04
N LYS A 73 0.33 5.08 8.09
CA LYS A 73 0.32 3.62 7.90
C LYS A 73 1.49 3.19 7.04
N GLU A 74 1.82 1.90 7.10
CA GLU A 74 2.80 1.32 6.20
C GLU A 74 2.50 -0.14 5.88
N LYS A 75 2.99 -0.58 4.72
CA LYS A 75 2.78 -1.94 4.21
C LYS A 75 3.87 -2.36 3.25
N ILE A 76 4.06 -3.67 3.10
CA ILE A 76 4.70 -4.26 1.93
C ILE A 76 3.62 -4.96 1.12
N ASN A 77 3.50 -4.61 -0.15
CA ASN A 77 2.72 -5.38 -1.11
C ASN A 77 3.62 -6.44 -1.75
N PHE A 78 3.22 -7.69 -1.60
CA PHE A 78 3.84 -8.85 -2.22
C PHE A 78 3.02 -9.23 -3.45
N LYS A 79 3.51 -8.90 -4.62
CA LYS A 79 2.91 -9.37 -5.85
C LYS A 79 3.64 -10.65 -6.30
N MET A 80 3.21 -11.77 -5.73
CA MET A 80 3.75 -13.10 -6.04
C MET A 80 3.46 -13.46 -7.51
N PRO A 81 4.18 -14.42 -8.13
CA PRO A 81 3.77 -15.00 -9.41
C PRO A 81 2.34 -15.53 -9.34
N GLY A 82 1.42 -14.92 -10.09
CA GLY A 82 -0.02 -15.19 -10.03
C GLY A 82 -0.79 -14.34 -9.03
N GLY A 83 -0.15 -13.39 -8.35
CA GLY A 83 -0.82 -12.41 -7.51
C GLY A 83 -1.65 -11.41 -8.33
N ASP A 84 -2.78 -10.97 -7.77
CA ASP A 84 -3.72 -10.10 -8.47
C ASP A 84 -3.23 -8.65 -8.60
N GLY A 85 -3.93 -7.89 -9.44
CA GLY A 85 -3.76 -6.46 -9.60
C GLY A 85 -4.54 -5.65 -8.58
N PHE A 86 -4.32 -4.34 -8.64
CA PHE A 86 -5.16 -3.37 -7.93
C PHE A 86 -5.95 -2.57 -8.97
N LYS A 87 -7.28 -2.58 -8.83
CA LYS A 87 -8.17 -1.80 -9.70
C LYS A 87 -7.88 -0.31 -9.56
N PRO A 88 -8.25 0.50 -10.58
CA PRO A 88 -8.11 1.95 -10.50
C PRO A 88 -8.78 2.55 -9.26
N HIS A 89 -8.02 3.30 -8.48
CA HIS A 89 -8.49 3.95 -7.25
C HIS A 89 -7.60 5.15 -6.87
N GLN A 90 -8.08 5.92 -5.91
CA GLN A 90 -7.33 6.89 -5.14
C GLN A 90 -7.21 6.38 -3.70
N ASP A 91 -6.05 6.46 -3.08
CA ASP A 91 -5.85 5.94 -1.72
C ASP A 91 -6.84 6.52 -0.70
N SER A 92 -7.18 7.82 -0.82
CA SER A 92 -8.15 8.50 0.07
C SER A 92 -9.56 7.93 -0.02
N GLN A 93 -9.94 7.23 -1.10
CA GLN A 93 -11.25 6.58 -1.22
C GLN A 93 -11.45 5.48 -0.16
N ALA A 94 -10.38 4.98 0.45
CA ALA A 94 -10.44 4.04 1.58
C ALA A 94 -10.86 4.69 2.92
N GLY A 95 -11.54 5.84 2.88
CA GLY A 95 -12.07 6.53 4.06
C GLY A 95 -11.01 7.27 4.87
N TRP A 96 -9.89 7.65 4.25
CA TRP A 96 -8.82 8.36 4.96
C TRP A 96 -9.21 9.80 5.31
N ASP A 97 -10.18 10.38 4.62
CA ASP A 97 -10.80 11.67 4.92
C ASP A 97 -11.41 11.78 6.34
N ALA A 98 -11.64 10.63 7.01
CA ALA A 98 -12.04 10.59 8.42
C ALA A 98 -10.90 10.98 9.40
N TYR A 99 -9.66 11.08 8.93
CA TYR A 99 -8.49 11.41 9.76
C TYR A 99 -7.96 12.80 9.45
N THR A 100 -7.67 13.08 8.18
CA THR A 100 -7.25 14.40 7.69
C THR A 100 -7.49 14.51 6.18
N ASP A 101 -7.25 15.69 5.63
CA ASP A 101 -7.56 16.06 4.25
C ASP A 101 -6.50 15.64 3.22
N PHE A 102 -5.26 15.36 3.66
CA PHE A 102 -4.17 15.14 2.72
C PHE A 102 -3.09 14.18 3.24
N PHE A 103 -2.64 13.29 2.35
CA PHE A 103 -1.58 12.33 2.62
C PHE A 103 -0.61 12.24 1.45
N ILE A 104 0.64 11.88 1.75
CA ILE A 104 1.65 11.50 0.76
C ILE A 104 2.13 10.09 1.06
N SER A 105 2.12 9.24 0.05
CA SER A 105 2.71 7.90 0.10
C SER A 105 4.10 7.91 -0.55
N ALA A 106 5.07 7.32 0.15
CA ALA A 106 6.37 6.96 -0.37
C ALA A 106 6.36 5.47 -0.75
N LEU A 107 6.49 5.18 -2.04
CA LEU A 107 6.68 3.85 -2.60
C LEU A 107 8.17 3.58 -2.69
N VAL A 108 8.68 2.51 -2.08
CA VAL A 108 10.08 2.09 -2.18
C VAL A 108 10.15 0.73 -2.85
N SER A 109 10.77 0.66 -4.03
CA SER A 109 10.91 -0.60 -4.77
C SER A 109 11.97 -1.49 -4.15
N ILE A 110 11.57 -2.69 -3.74
CA ILE A 110 12.46 -3.72 -3.20
C ILE A 110 12.99 -4.59 -4.35
N ASP A 111 12.11 -4.97 -5.25
CA ASP A 111 12.43 -5.69 -6.48
C ASP A 111 12.19 -4.81 -7.71
N PRO A 112 12.74 -5.15 -8.90
CA PRO A 112 12.38 -4.46 -10.14
C PRO A 112 10.88 -4.54 -10.39
N ALA A 113 10.23 -3.40 -10.61
CA ALA A 113 8.84 -3.33 -11.01
C ALA A 113 8.74 -2.99 -12.50
N THR A 114 8.19 -3.90 -13.29
CA THR A 114 8.04 -3.79 -14.75
C THR A 114 6.57 -3.96 -15.13
N GLU A 115 6.22 -3.65 -16.36
CA GLU A 115 4.85 -3.88 -16.85
C GLU A 115 4.48 -5.37 -16.76
N GLU A 116 5.43 -6.27 -17.06
CA GLU A 116 5.21 -7.72 -17.03
C GLU A 116 4.84 -8.25 -15.62
N ASN A 117 5.42 -7.67 -14.55
CA ASN A 117 5.11 -8.07 -13.18
C ASN A 117 4.15 -7.13 -12.45
N GLY A 118 3.45 -6.28 -13.23
CA GLY A 118 2.41 -5.39 -12.76
C GLY A 118 2.94 -4.20 -11.97
N CYS A 119 3.86 -3.40 -12.54
CA CYS A 119 4.29 -2.13 -11.96
C CYS A 119 3.10 -1.19 -11.73
N LEU A 120 3.30 -0.17 -10.92
CA LEU A 120 2.30 0.87 -10.71
C LEU A 120 1.99 1.57 -12.04
N LYS A 121 0.71 1.86 -12.29
CA LYS A 121 0.24 2.77 -13.34
C LYS A 121 -0.37 3.99 -12.68
N MET A 122 -0.06 5.18 -13.15
CA MET A 122 -0.53 6.44 -12.57
C MET A 122 -1.08 7.38 -13.63
N VAL A 123 -2.05 8.20 -13.23
CA VAL A 123 -2.61 9.25 -14.08
C VAL A 123 -2.01 10.60 -13.70
N ARG A 124 -1.30 11.23 -14.65
CA ARG A 124 -0.64 12.52 -14.42
C ARG A 124 -1.67 13.65 -14.28
N GLY A 125 -1.53 14.45 -13.24
CA GLY A 125 -2.28 15.72 -13.06
C GLY A 125 -3.68 15.57 -12.46
N HIS A 126 -4.30 14.38 -12.45
CA HIS A 126 -5.65 14.19 -11.91
C HIS A 126 -5.76 14.35 -10.39
N HIS A 127 -4.66 14.18 -9.63
CA HIS A 127 -4.62 14.45 -8.20
C HIS A 127 -5.12 15.87 -7.85
N LYS A 128 -4.92 16.85 -8.76
CA LYS A 128 -5.37 18.24 -8.59
C LYS A 128 -6.89 18.41 -8.64
N LYS A 129 -7.63 17.39 -9.11
CA LYS A 129 -9.09 17.40 -9.14
C LYS A 129 -9.71 16.98 -7.78
N GLY A 130 -8.89 16.54 -6.81
CA GLY A 130 -9.32 16.06 -5.51
C GLY A 130 -9.83 14.62 -5.54
N MET A 131 -10.54 14.20 -4.48
CA MET A 131 -11.11 12.87 -4.34
C MET A 131 -12.43 12.75 -5.09
N PHE A 132 -12.64 11.62 -5.79
CA PHE A 132 -13.91 11.35 -6.46
C PHE A 132 -15.04 11.04 -5.47
N ARG A 133 -14.87 9.99 -4.67
CA ARG A 133 -15.86 9.52 -3.68
C ARG A 133 -15.14 8.73 -2.58
N SER A 134 -15.69 8.75 -1.38
CA SER A 134 -15.22 7.91 -0.28
C SER A 134 -15.92 6.54 -0.33
N TRP A 135 -15.18 5.47 -0.13
CA TRP A 135 -15.65 4.08 -0.08
C TRP A 135 -16.27 3.52 -1.36
N GLU A 136 -16.17 4.21 -2.46
CA GLU A 136 -16.69 3.77 -3.75
C GLU A 136 -15.56 3.69 -4.79
N PRO A 137 -15.49 2.61 -5.59
CA PRO A 137 -14.51 2.51 -6.65
C PRO A 137 -14.77 3.56 -7.72
N MET A 138 -13.74 3.87 -8.50
CA MET A 138 -13.85 4.71 -9.68
C MET A 138 -14.70 4.00 -10.74
N THR A 139 -15.60 4.74 -11.39
CA THR A 139 -16.42 4.27 -12.49
C THR A 139 -15.73 4.47 -13.84
N ASP A 140 -16.20 3.81 -14.90
CA ASP A 140 -15.71 4.02 -16.27
C ASP A 140 -15.88 5.49 -16.70
N ALA A 141 -16.94 6.16 -16.25
CA ALA A 141 -17.15 7.58 -16.51
C ALA A 141 -16.12 8.47 -15.83
N ASP A 142 -15.68 8.13 -14.61
CA ASP A 142 -14.60 8.85 -13.92
C ASP A 142 -13.27 8.72 -14.66
N MET A 143 -13.05 7.57 -15.30
CA MET A 143 -11.80 7.21 -15.96
C MET A 143 -11.73 7.58 -17.44
N ALA A 144 -12.82 8.10 -18.02
CA ALA A 144 -12.97 8.30 -19.47
C ALA A 144 -11.87 9.21 -20.09
N ASP A 145 -11.32 10.15 -19.32
CA ASP A 145 -10.25 11.06 -19.73
C ASP A 145 -8.90 10.75 -19.03
N MET A 146 -8.76 9.56 -18.43
CA MET A 146 -7.56 9.15 -17.71
C MET A 146 -6.65 8.28 -18.56
N ASP A 147 -5.38 8.67 -18.61
CA ASP A 147 -4.31 7.90 -19.25
C ASP A 147 -3.40 7.31 -18.17
N PHE A 148 -3.59 6.02 -17.86
CA PHE A 148 -2.83 5.27 -16.87
C PHE A 148 -1.46 4.86 -17.43
N GLN A 149 -0.45 5.68 -17.19
CA GLN A 149 0.92 5.44 -17.65
C GLN A 149 1.68 4.53 -16.67
N PRO A 150 2.43 3.52 -17.17
CA PRO A 150 3.27 2.67 -16.33
C PRO A 150 4.40 3.49 -15.69
N VAL A 151 4.72 3.14 -14.44
CA VAL A 151 5.84 3.70 -13.67
C VAL A 151 6.76 2.54 -13.29
N PRO A 152 7.60 2.06 -14.22
CA PRO A 152 8.59 1.04 -13.88
C PRO A 152 9.63 1.62 -12.92
N THR A 153 10.13 0.78 -12.02
CA THR A 153 11.12 1.19 -11.01
C THR A 153 12.16 0.10 -10.79
N ASP A 154 13.37 0.52 -10.50
CA ASP A 154 14.46 -0.34 -10.09
C ASP A 154 14.54 -0.45 -8.56
N PRO A 155 15.18 -1.50 -8.01
CA PRO A 155 15.39 -1.62 -6.56
C PRO A 155 16.11 -0.40 -5.99
N GLY A 156 15.44 0.31 -5.08
CA GLY A 156 15.94 1.54 -4.46
C GLY A 156 15.29 2.81 -4.93
N ASP A 157 14.57 2.76 -6.03
CA ASP A 157 13.77 3.90 -6.44
C ASP A 157 12.69 4.21 -5.41
N VAL A 158 12.47 5.50 -5.20
CA VAL A 158 11.40 6.01 -4.34
C VAL A 158 10.50 6.92 -5.16
N VAL A 159 9.21 6.56 -5.20
CA VAL A 159 8.17 7.37 -5.85
C VAL A 159 7.27 7.98 -4.78
N PHE A 160 7.15 9.29 -4.78
CA PHE A 160 6.21 10.01 -3.90
C PHE A 160 4.97 10.40 -4.69
N PHE A 161 3.80 10.14 -4.14
CA PHE A 161 2.53 10.56 -4.71
C PHE A 161 1.51 10.88 -3.62
N ASP A 162 0.60 11.80 -3.94
CA ASP A 162 -0.46 12.15 -3.01
C ASP A 162 -1.64 11.16 -3.08
N SER A 163 -2.45 11.16 -2.04
CA SER A 163 -3.57 10.23 -1.87
C SER A 163 -4.74 10.45 -2.83
N PHE A 164 -4.72 11.52 -3.63
CA PHE A 164 -5.69 11.79 -4.69
C PHE A 164 -5.20 11.38 -6.07
N ALA A 165 -3.96 10.91 -6.21
CA ALA A 165 -3.43 10.45 -7.49
C ALA A 165 -4.11 9.13 -7.90
N PRO A 166 -4.89 9.09 -9.00
CA PRO A 166 -5.46 7.85 -9.49
C PRO A 166 -4.36 6.90 -9.93
N HIS A 167 -4.42 5.68 -9.45
CA HIS A 167 -3.44 4.66 -9.78
C HIS A 167 -4.05 3.26 -9.82
N ALA A 168 -3.35 2.35 -10.48
CA ALA A 168 -3.73 0.95 -10.65
C ALA A 168 -2.49 0.08 -10.81
N SER A 169 -2.65 -1.23 -10.81
CA SER A 169 -1.60 -2.15 -11.25
C SER A 169 -2.20 -3.46 -11.74
N GLU A 170 -1.62 -4.04 -12.77
CA GLU A 170 -2.04 -5.34 -13.31
C GLU A 170 -1.59 -6.49 -12.40
N ALA A 171 -2.14 -7.69 -12.63
CA ALA A 171 -1.69 -8.92 -12.00
C ALA A 171 -0.23 -9.24 -12.36
N ASN A 172 0.48 -9.96 -11.49
CA ASN A 172 1.81 -10.46 -11.80
C ASN A 172 1.72 -11.83 -12.50
N LEU A 173 1.76 -11.82 -13.81
CA LEU A 173 1.77 -13.04 -14.61
C LEU A 173 3.18 -13.58 -14.90
N SER A 174 4.23 -12.86 -14.47
CA SER A 174 5.62 -13.29 -14.59
C SER A 174 5.97 -14.44 -13.63
N ALA A 175 7.19 -14.94 -13.70
CA ALA A 175 7.73 -15.97 -12.78
C ALA A 175 8.48 -15.34 -11.59
N LYS A 176 8.59 -14.00 -11.51
CA LYS A 176 9.36 -13.31 -10.48
C LYS A 176 8.43 -12.57 -9.52
N ILE A 177 8.74 -12.62 -8.24
CA ILE A 177 8.08 -11.81 -7.22
C ILE A 177 8.36 -10.31 -7.43
N ARG A 178 7.39 -9.46 -7.08
CA ARG A 178 7.57 -8.03 -7.01
C ARG A 178 7.12 -7.52 -5.63
N ARG A 179 8.07 -7.03 -4.83
CA ARG A 179 7.83 -6.48 -3.49
C ARG A 179 8.04 -4.99 -3.50
N ILE A 180 7.10 -4.27 -2.94
CA ILE A 180 7.17 -2.81 -2.79
C ILE A 180 6.73 -2.44 -1.37
N TYR A 181 7.55 -1.65 -0.69
CA TYR A 181 7.19 -1.03 0.57
C TYR A 181 6.49 0.31 0.33
N TYR A 182 5.42 0.54 1.04
CA TYR A 182 4.68 1.81 1.05
C TYR A 182 4.63 2.36 2.47
N ALA A 183 5.03 3.61 2.65
CA ALA A 183 4.81 4.37 3.89
C ALA A 183 4.02 5.62 3.55
N THR A 184 2.87 5.79 4.20
CA THR A 184 1.96 6.94 4.00
C THR A 184 2.02 7.86 5.20
N TYR A 185 2.10 9.15 4.93
CA TYR A 185 2.26 10.19 5.94
C TYR A 185 1.22 11.28 5.77
N ASN A 186 0.85 11.89 6.89
CA ASN A 186 0.09 13.13 6.94
C ASN A 186 0.93 14.24 7.61
N ARG A 187 0.43 15.46 7.60
CA ARG A 187 1.02 16.57 8.34
C ARG A 187 0.96 16.31 9.84
N ALA A 188 2.07 16.47 10.55
CA ALA A 188 2.12 16.26 12.00
C ALA A 188 1.18 17.21 12.77
N SER A 189 0.96 18.44 12.25
CA SER A 189 0.01 19.40 12.83
C SER A 189 -1.45 18.92 12.80
N ALA A 190 -1.80 18.01 11.88
CA ALA A 190 -3.13 17.39 11.82
C ALA A 190 -3.32 16.31 12.90
N GLY A 191 -2.25 15.71 13.39
CA GLY A 191 -2.25 14.68 14.42
C GLY A 191 -1.52 13.41 14.04
N ASP A 192 -1.30 12.55 15.03
CA ASP A 192 -0.82 11.17 14.86
C ASP A 192 -2.03 10.23 14.84
N PHE A 193 -2.26 9.60 13.70
CA PHE A 193 -3.45 8.77 13.48
C PHE A 193 -3.16 7.28 13.33
N MET A 194 -1.89 6.84 13.39
CA MET A 194 -1.52 5.46 13.08
C MET A 194 -2.28 4.44 13.94
N ASP A 195 -2.28 4.62 15.25
CA ASP A 195 -2.96 3.68 16.15
C ASP A 195 -4.48 3.69 15.96
N ARG A 196 -5.07 4.88 15.78
CA ARG A 196 -6.50 5.02 15.48
C ARG A 196 -6.86 4.35 14.16
N TYR A 197 -6.05 4.55 13.10
CA TYR A 197 -6.26 3.92 11.81
C TYR A 197 -6.29 2.38 11.92
N TYR A 198 -5.28 1.80 12.57
CA TYR A 198 -5.23 0.35 12.72
C TYR A 198 -6.33 -0.19 13.64
N ALA A 199 -6.74 0.53 14.67
CA ALA A 199 -7.88 0.17 15.52
C ALA A 199 -9.20 0.16 14.73
N ASP A 200 -9.44 1.16 13.89
CA ASP A 200 -10.65 1.25 13.07
C ASP A 200 -10.63 0.22 11.94
N LYS A 201 -9.49 0.01 11.30
CA LYS A 201 -9.32 -1.01 10.27
C LYS A 201 -9.52 -2.41 10.84
N HIS A 202 -9.05 -2.71 12.05
CA HIS A 202 -9.24 -4.01 12.70
C HIS A 202 -10.73 -4.36 12.88
N LYS A 203 -11.59 -3.38 13.16
CA LYS A 203 -13.04 -3.60 13.28
C LYS A 203 -13.69 -4.00 11.95
N ASN A 204 -13.21 -3.41 10.83
CA ASN A 204 -13.86 -3.50 9.52
C ASN A 204 -13.18 -4.50 8.59
N TYR A 205 -11.85 -4.61 8.65
CA TYR A 205 -11.05 -5.47 7.79
C TYR A 205 -9.76 -5.92 8.52
N PRO A 206 -9.88 -6.82 9.52
CA PRO A 206 -8.74 -7.32 10.27
C PRO A 206 -7.80 -8.18 9.41
N PRO A 207 -6.56 -8.45 9.86
CA PRO A 207 -5.69 -9.43 9.24
C PRO A 207 -6.33 -10.82 9.25
N ASP A 208 -5.93 -11.69 8.34
CA ASP A 208 -6.61 -12.96 8.12
C ASP A 208 -6.69 -13.83 9.37
N ILE A 209 -5.64 -13.81 10.21
CA ILE A 209 -5.60 -14.57 11.47
C ILE A 209 -6.66 -14.13 12.49
N ASP A 210 -7.11 -12.87 12.43
CA ASP A 210 -8.08 -12.30 13.36
C ASP A 210 -9.51 -12.30 12.80
N ARG A 211 -9.72 -12.87 11.61
CA ARG A 211 -11.05 -12.90 10.98
C ARG A 211 -11.99 -13.91 11.64
N ASP A 212 -13.18 -13.45 11.92
CA ASP A 212 -14.29 -14.29 12.34
C ASP A 212 -14.82 -15.08 11.12
N PRO A 213 -14.72 -16.42 11.08
CA PRO A 213 -15.16 -17.22 9.95
C PRO A 213 -16.67 -17.12 9.65
N ALA A 214 -17.46 -16.63 10.59
CA ALA A 214 -18.90 -16.39 10.40
C ALA A 214 -19.21 -15.06 9.71
N LYS A 215 -18.21 -14.18 9.49
CA LYS A 215 -18.38 -12.87 8.87
C LYS A 215 -17.74 -12.82 7.50
N GLN A 216 -18.38 -12.07 6.61
CA GLN A 216 -17.79 -11.72 5.32
C GLN A 216 -17.09 -10.36 5.44
N TYR A 217 -15.82 -10.32 5.05
CA TYR A 217 -15.02 -9.10 4.97
C TYR A 217 -14.79 -8.73 3.51
N VAL A 218 -15.13 -7.50 3.15
CA VAL A 218 -14.97 -7.00 1.77
C VAL A 218 -13.96 -5.87 1.77
N PHE A 219 -12.88 -6.06 1.02
CA PHE A 219 -11.96 -4.98 0.69
C PHE A 219 -12.64 -4.09 -0.37
N ARG A 220 -12.90 -2.83 -0.05
CA ARG A 220 -13.71 -1.97 -0.91
C ARG A 220 -12.89 -1.09 -1.86
N VAL A 221 -11.65 -0.77 -1.48
CA VAL A 221 -10.74 0.09 -2.26
C VAL A 221 -9.28 -0.34 -2.06
#